data_53874f145f54c028247cfa0393d548e4
#
_entry.id   53874f145f54c028247cfa0393d548e4
#
_cell.length_a   1.000
_cell.length_b   1.000
_cell.length_c   1.000
_cell.angle_alpha   90.00
_cell.angle_beta   90.00
_cell.angle_gamma   90.00
#
_symmetry.space_group_name_H-M   'P 1'
#
loop_
_entity.id
_entity.type
_entity.pdbx_description
1 polymer ?
#
loop_
_entity_poly.entity_id
_entity_poly.type
_entity_poly.pdbx_seq_one_letter_code
_entity_poly.pdbx_strand_id
1 'polypeptide(L)'
;MRKLVFVSIFLVYALSGSAQLFEISFEPNFKNINGEPISLALSGGLNQPQFSNIDFNNDGKLDLFVFDRNGNKALTFIAKSVHGKIIYDYDPQYEELFPSAQEFMQLHDYNADDKPDLWIYNGDSVVLYQNNGQTMPSFDRIKGLFAFDRVNYVPFNPFKKLSEIKGCLPAIVDIDGDTDIDFITNLNVTGSQMIFNRNTTIDSNFQLENIKFDIVDKCFGGIDEFNGNLIVNAPCYFYDAYKQKKKHVATKTILLFDEDADGDLDLLFGSSERSTNPVYFFRNGKADLEYYKDTFLSVDTAYFTSIIESQLPVSPAMSYVDVNLDGVKDLILSTNEIDKSSYPIMERNNSILFINDGLTNDVDFVFEQNDFLVGDMIDYGSGCSPSFVDLDNDGDQDLIFATSGNHYVTGDTSDFLVYFENKGSSSLPDFQLLDDNYLNLKSKHIKGVMPTFADIDGDND
;
A
#
# COMPACT_ATOMS: atom_id res chain seq x y z
N MET A 1 45.77 34.89 66.35
CA MET A 1 45.73 33.74 65.42
C MET A 1 44.64 34.00 64.41
N ARG A 2 44.95 34.44 63.21
CA ARG A 2 44.04 34.66 62.11
C ARG A 2 43.95 33.37 61.30
N LYS A 3 42.80 32.76 61.22
CA LYS A 3 42.55 31.60 60.33
C LYS A 3 42.31 32.11 58.89
N LEU A 4 43.22 31.74 58.00
CA LEU A 4 43.00 31.90 56.57
C LEU A 4 42.02 30.81 56.12
N VAL A 5 40.91 31.22 55.49
CA VAL A 5 39.97 30.31 54.77
C VAL A 5 40.34 30.36 53.30
N PHE A 6 40.84 29.25 52.78
CA PHE A 6 41.01 29.07 51.34
C PHE A 6 39.67 28.68 50.70
N VAL A 7 39.15 29.56 49.84
CA VAL A 7 38.01 29.25 48.96
C VAL A 7 38.56 28.76 47.64
N SER A 8 38.43 27.47 47.38
CA SER A 8 38.77 26.88 46.08
C SER A 8 37.59 27.08 45.12
N ILE A 9 37.76 27.94 44.13
CA ILE A 9 36.80 28.12 43.05
C ILE A 9 37.10 27.03 42.02
N PHE A 10 36.22 26.01 41.92
CA PHE A 10 36.24 25.08 40.80
C PHE A 10 35.53 25.74 39.61
N LEU A 11 36.32 26.09 38.60
CA LEU A 11 35.77 26.47 37.29
C LEU A 11 35.36 25.17 36.56
N VAL A 12 34.05 24.93 36.50
CA VAL A 12 33.50 23.87 35.64
C VAL A 12 33.42 24.43 34.23
N TYR A 13 34.34 24.04 33.39
CA TYR A 13 34.17 24.21 31.92
C TYR A 13 33.11 23.24 31.45
N ALA A 14 31.90 23.73 31.20
CA ALA A 14 30.94 23.03 30.40
C ALA A 14 31.42 23.04 28.94
N LEU A 15 32.02 21.95 28.49
CA LEU A 15 32.16 21.69 27.07
C LEU A 15 30.77 21.47 26.51
N SER A 16 30.23 22.49 25.88
CA SER A 16 29.08 22.32 24.99
C SER A 16 29.54 21.54 23.76
N GLY A 17 29.48 20.21 23.82
CA GLY A 17 29.53 19.40 22.64
C GLY A 17 28.28 19.70 21.83
N SER A 18 28.41 20.39 20.72
CA SER A 18 27.33 20.41 19.71
C SER A 18 27.25 18.97 19.18
N ALA A 19 26.17 18.25 19.52
CA ALA A 19 25.86 17.06 18.78
C ALA A 19 25.63 17.50 17.33
N GLN A 20 26.38 16.94 16.41
CA GLN A 20 26.15 17.15 14.99
C GLN A 20 24.81 16.49 14.69
N LEU A 21 23.79 17.30 14.43
CA LEU A 21 22.52 16.81 13.93
C LEU A 21 22.77 16.32 12.52
N PHE A 22 22.48 15.03 12.27
CA PHE A 22 22.42 14.52 10.92
C PHE A 22 21.12 15.02 10.31
N GLU A 23 21.21 15.67 9.17
CA GLU A 23 20.08 16.10 8.37
C GLU A 23 19.96 15.18 7.17
N ILE A 24 18.73 14.75 6.87
CA ILE A 24 18.47 13.96 5.66
C ILE A 24 18.53 14.93 4.48
N SER A 25 19.38 14.65 3.50
CA SER A 25 19.45 15.40 2.25
C SER A 25 18.79 14.61 1.13
N PHE A 26 17.96 15.28 0.33
CA PHE A 26 17.34 14.76 -0.88
C PHE A 26 17.95 15.41 -2.15
N GLU A 27 19.11 16.01 -2.02
CA GLU A 27 19.81 16.70 -3.13
C GLU A 27 20.54 15.80 -4.13
N PRO A 28 21.00 14.56 -3.77
CA PRO A 28 21.72 13.72 -4.73
C PRO A 28 20.84 13.37 -5.92
N ASN A 29 21.38 13.52 -7.13
CA ASN A 29 20.76 13.05 -8.34
C ASN A 29 21.12 11.60 -8.60
N PHE A 30 20.19 10.85 -9.17
CA PHE A 30 20.41 9.48 -9.63
C PHE A 30 20.01 9.33 -11.08
N LYS A 31 20.80 8.59 -11.84
CA LYS A 31 20.59 8.33 -13.26
C LYS A 31 20.69 6.84 -13.55
N ASN A 32 19.89 6.39 -14.50
CA ASN A 32 19.97 5.03 -15.00
C ASN A 32 21.25 4.83 -15.86
N ILE A 33 21.44 3.62 -16.39
CA ILE A 33 22.60 3.26 -17.20
C ILE A 33 22.73 4.09 -18.49
N ASN A 34 21.65 4.67 -18.98
CA ASN A 34 21.62 5.54 -20.16
C ASN A 34 21.88 7.01 -19.80
N GLY A 35 22.02 7.34 -18.52
CA GLY A 35 22.19 8.72 -18.03
C GLY A 35 20.88 9.50 -17.90
N GLU A 36 19.72 8.82 -17.95
CA GLU A 36 18.41 9.42 -17.73
C GLU A 36 18.11 9.52 -16.23
N PRO A 37 17.48 10.60 -15.75
CA PRO A 37 17.14 10.75 -14.34
C PRO A 37 16.22 9.63 -13.82
N ILE A 38 16.48 9.15 -12.60
CA ILE A 38 15.58 8.30 -11.83
C ILE A 38 14.83 9.22 -10.87
N SER A 39 13.60 9.58 -11.21
CA SER A 39 12.88 10.68 -10.55
C SER A 39 12.49 10.39 -9.11
N LEU A 40 12.26 9.13 -8.75
CA LEU A 40 11.85 8.68 -7.43
C LEU A 40 12.96 7.89 -6.70
N ALA A 41 14.23 8.12 -7.05
CA ALA A 41 15.36 7.35 -6.53
C ALA A 41 15.44 7.29 -4.99
N LEU A 42 15.02 8.33 -4.30
CA LEU A 42 15.13 8.46 -2.84
C LEU A 42 13.87 8.02 -2.07
N SER A 43 12.79 7.65 -2.75
CA SER A 43 11.58 7.16 -2.08
C SER A 43 11.73 5.74 -1.52
N GLY A 44 12.73 4.99 -2.02
CA GLY A 44 12.87 3.54 -1.79
C GLY A 44 11.91 2.73 -2.67
N GLY A 45 12.05 1.43 -2.71
CA GLY A 45 11.15 0.54 -3.43
C GLY A 45 9.82 0.32 -2.70
N LEU A 46 8.82 -0.19 -3.43
CA LEU A 46 7.54 -0.62 -2.89
C LEU A 46 7.43 -2.14 -2.89
N ASN A 47 6.82 -2.71 -1.85
CA ASN A 47 6.64 -4.15 -1.75
C ASN A 47 5.17 -4.57 -1.79
N GLN A 48 4.33 -3.96 -0.95
CA GLN A 48 2.90 -4.25 -0.86
C GLN A 48 2.10 -2.95 -0.75
N PRO A 49 2.16 -2.09 -1.78
CA PRO A 49 1.58 -0.76 -1.70
C PRO A 49 0.05 -0.77 -1.75
N GLN A 50 -0.54 0.16 -1.02
CA GLN A 50 -1.93 0.59 -1.10
C GLN A 50 -1.95 2.07 -1.47
N PHE A 51 -2.76 2.46 -2.42
CA PHE A 51 -2.81 3.82 -2.94
C PHE A 51 -4.11 4.51 -2.51
N SER A 52 -4.02 5.78 -2.22
CA SER A 52 -5.17 6.68 -1.96
C SER A 52 -4.88 8.08 -2.48
N ASN A 53 -5.91 8.82 -2.85
CA ASN A 53 -5.79 10.22 -3.27
C ASN A 53 -6.02 11.16 -2.08
N ILE A 54 -5.25 12.26 -2.05
CA ILE A 54 -5.41 13.37 -1.11
C ILE A 54 -4.68 14.59 -1.67
N ASP A 55 -5.18 15.80 -1.46
CA ASP A 55 -4.47 17.04 -1.76
C ASP A 55 -3.64 17.45 -0.52
N PHE A 56 -2.31 17.26 -0.58
CA PHE A 56 -1.43 17.55 0.54
C PHE A 56 -1.12 19.04 0.69
N ASN A 57 -1.01 19.74 -0.42
CA ASN A 57 -0.48 21.10 -0.50
C ASN A 57 -1.57 22.15 -0.76
N ASN A 58 -2.83 21.71 -0.87
CA ASN A 58 -4.00 22.54 -1.16
C ASN A 58 -3.89 23.33 -2.48
N ASP A 59 -3.32 22.67 -3.51
CA ASP A 59 -3.22 23.25 -4.86
C ASP A 59 -4.41 22.88 -5.76
N GLY A 60 -5.35 22.09 -5.23
CA GLY A 60 -6.56 21.65 -5.92
C GLY A 60 -6.35 20.44 -6.83
N LYS A 61 -5.19 19.78 -6.77
CA LYS A 61 -4.93 18.52 -7.45
C LYS A 61 -4.84 17.41 -6.41
N LEU A 62 -5.29 16.25 -6.81
CA LEU A 62 -5.13 15.06 -5.98
C LEU A 62 -3.69 14.56 -6.10
N ASP A 63 -3.01 14.56 -4.98
CA ASP A 63 -1.73 13.93 -4.76
C ASP A 63 -1.91 12.44 -4.45
N LEU A 64 -0.81 11.70 -4.33
CA LEU A 64 -0.87 10.27 -4.08
C LEU A 64 -0.24 9.92 -2.72
N PHE A 65 -1.05 9.31 -1.88
CA PHE A 65 -0.63 8.66 -0.65
C PHE A 65 -0.41 7.17 -0.91
N VAL A 66 0.72 6.63 -0.45
CA VAL A 66 1.02 5.19 -0.57
C VAL A 66 1.37 4.63 0.80
N PHE A 67 0.65 3.59 1.21
CA PHE A 67 1.00 2.81 2.39
C PHE A 67 1.64 1.49 1.96
N ASP A 68 2.96 1.36 2.15
CA ASP A 68 3.64 0.07 1.94
C ASP A 68 3.51 -0.80 3.18
N ARG A 69 2.68 -1.82 3.08
CA ARG A 69 2.31 -2.72 4.16
C ARG A 69 3.47 -3.57 4.67
N ASN A 70 4.40 -3.94 3.81
CA ASN A 70 5.54 -4.77 4.23
C ASN A 70 6.48 -4.02 5.18
N GLY A 71 6.63 -2.71 4.96
CA GLY A 71 7.43 -1.83 5.82
C GLY A 71 6.61 -1.10 6.88
N ASN A 72 5.26 -1.16 6.84
CA ASN A 72 4.36 -0.26 7.56
C ASN A 72 4.74 1.22 7.35
N LYS A 73 5.03 1.57 6.10
CA LYS A 73 5.61 2.84 5.71
C LYS A 73 4.59 3.69 4.96
N ALA A 74 4.36 4.90 5.44
CA ALA A 74 3.64 5.93 4.73
C ALA A 74 4.60 6.65 3.78
N LEU A 75 4.18 6.86 2.54
CA LEU A 75 4.93 7.58 1.50
C LEU A 75 4.00 8.59 0.85
N THR A 76 4.54 9.75 0.53
CA THR A 76 3.77 10.86 -0.01
C THR A 76 4.38 11.39 -1.30
N PHE A 77 3.54 11.55 -2.33
CA PHE A 77 3.94 11.94 -3.67
C PHE A 77 3.06 13.08 -4.16
N ILE A 78 3.69 14.17 -4.58
CA ILE A 78 3.02 15.39 -5.05
C ILE A 78 2.83 15.34 -6.56
N ALA A 79 1.59 15.52 -7.00
CA ALA A 79 1.23 15.52 -8.41
C ALA A 79 1.67 16.79 -9.13
N LYS A 80 2.34 16.64 -10.26
CA LYS A 80 2.76 17.75 -11.13
C LYS A 80 2.33 17.50 -12.56
N SER A 81 1.87 18.56 -13.22
CA SER A 81 1.59 18.49 -14.65
C SER A 81 2.81 18.94 -15.45
N VAL A 82 3.39 18.02 -16.21
CA VAL A 82 4.54 18.25 -17.06
C VAL A 82 4.20 17.87 -18.50
N HIS A 83 4.19 18.85 -19.40
CA HIS A 83 3.81 18.66 -20.81
C HIS A 83 2.45 17.96 -21.01
N GLY A 84 1.49 18.22 -20.12
CA GLY A 84 0.15 17.64 -20.18
C GLY A 84 0.04 16.20 -19.64
N LYS A 85 1.10 15.68 -19.04
CA LYS A 85 1.09 14.40 -18.29
C LYS A 85 1.20 14.68 -16.82
N ILE A 86 0.57 13.87 -16.00
CA ILE A 86 0.76 13.86 -14.55
C ILE A 86 1.98 13.01 -14.23
N ILE A 87 2.88 13.58 -13.43
CA ILE A 87 4.00 12.90 -12.80
C ILE A 87 3.93 13.13 -11.29
N TYR A 88 4.58 12.27 -10.54
CA TYR A 88 4.59 12.31 -9.09
C TYR A 88 6.01 12.53 -8.59
N ASP A 89 6.22 13.54 -7.74
CA ASP A 89 7.47 13.77 -7.05
C ASP A 89 7.37 13.29 -5.61
N TYR A 90 8.35 12.54 -5.15
CA TYR A 90 8.43 12.12 -3.75
C TYR A 90 8.68 13.31 -2.83
N ASP A 91 7.81 13.52 -1.85
CA ASP A 91 7.95 14.57 -0.84
C ASP A 91 7.67 14.03 0.57
N PRO A 92 8.71 13.67 1.33
CA PRO A 92 8.57 13.06 2.64
C PRO A 92 8.09 14.01 3.74
N GLN A 93 7.96 15.31 3.49
CA GLN A 93 7.56 16.27 4.52
C GLN A 93 6.16 15.99 5.08
N TYR A 94 5.29 15.32 4.30
CA TYR A 94 3.94 14.98 4.73
C TYR A 94 3.83 13.61 5.42
N GLU A 95 4.87 12.79 5.42
CA GLU A 95 4.83 11.45 6.03
C GLU A 95 4.60 11.50 7.54
N GLU A 96 5.10 12.54 8.22
CA GLU A 96 4.93 12.73 9.67
C GLU A 96 3.48 13.02 10.09
N LEU A 97 2.59 13.35 9.14
CA LEU A 97 1.17 13.57 9.42
C LEU A 97 0.44 12.26 9.77
N PHE A 98 0.99 11.12 9.34
CA PHE A 98 0.33 9.84 9.46
C PHE A 98 0.73 9.09 10.72
N PRO A 99 -0.25 8.59 11.50
CA PRO A 99 0.04 7.75 12.65
C PRO A 99 0.58 6.39 12.20
N SER A 100 1.25 5.68 13.12
CA SER A 100 1.70 4.30 12.84
C SER A 100 0.51 3.38 12.61
N ALA A 101 0.57 2.58 11.56
CA ALA A 101 -0.41 1.58 11.20
C ALA A 101 0.24 0.22 10.90
N GLN A 102 -0.58 -0.83 10.84
CA GLN A 102 -0.20 -2.16 10.44
C GLN A 102 -1.24 -2.68 9.44
N GLU A 103 -0.84 -3.54 8.50
CA GLU A 103 -1.71 -4.24 7.56
C GLU A 103 -2.47 -3.36 6.57
N PHE A 104 -3.11 -2.26 6.98
CA PHE A 104 -3.69 -1.30 6.05
C PHE A 104 -3.75 0.13 6.58
N MET A 105 -3.72 1.07 5.64
CA MET A 105 -3.97 2.49 5.82
C MET A 105 -4.56 3.02 4.52
N GLN A 106 -5.77 3.54 4.57
CA GLN A 106 -6.51 4.04 3.42
C GLN A 106 -7.21 5.36 3.75
N LEU A 107 -7.46 6.16 2.73
CA LEU A 107 -8.11 7.46 2.85
C LEU A 107 -9.49 7.40 2.18
N HIS A 108 -10.54 7.69 2.96
CA HIS A 108 -11.92 7.76 2.50
C HIS A 108 -12.67 8.84 3.29
N ASP A 109 -13.41 9.69 2.61
CA ASP A 109 -14.23 10.73 3.24
C ASP A 109 -15.47 10.09 3.89
N TYR A 110 -15.45 9.92 5.23
CA TYR A 110 -16.53 9.24 5.96
C TYR A 110 -17.71 10.14 6.30
N ASN A 111 -17.52 11.45 6.26
CA ASN A 111 -18.47 12.45 6.74
C ASN A 111 -19.00 13.37 5.64
N ALA A 112 -18.62 13.10 4.38
CA ALA A 112 -18.99 13.85 3.18
C ALA A 112 -18.63 15.35 3.26
N ASP A 113 -17.44 15.68 3.81
CA ASP A 113 -16.92 17.04 3.86
C ASP A 113 -15.89 17.36 2.76
N ASP A 114 -15.75 16.45 1.78
CA ASP A 114 -14.80 16.48 0.66
C ASP A 114 -13.33 16.38 1.08
N LYS A 115 -13.05 15.96 2.32
CA LYS A 115 -11.69 15.72 2.80
C LYS A 115 -11.51 14.24 3.11
N PRO A 116 -10.55 13.59 2.46
CA PRO A 116 -10.26 12.19 2.77
C PRO A 116 -9.84 12.02 4.23
N ASP A 117 -10.58 11.18 4.96
CA ASP A 117 -10.31 10.78 6.33
C ASP A 117 -9.49 9.51 6.38
N LEU A 118 -8.77 9.29 7.48
CA LEU A 118 -7.79 8.22 7.54
C LEU A 118 -8.34 7.00 8.30
N TRP A 119 -8.39 5.88 7.60
CA TRP A 119 -8.74 4.56 8.13
C TRP A 119 -7.49 3.72 8.28
N ILE A 120 -7.17 3.29 9.51
CA ILE A 120 -5.99 2.47 9.78
C ILE A 120 -6.34 1.23 10.58
N TYR A 121 -5.49 0.21 10.45
CA TYR A 121 -5.39 -0.87 11.40
C TYR A 121 -4.16 -0.66 12.30
N ASN A 122 -4.36 -0.62 13.63
CA ASN A 122 -3.31 -0.31 14.61
C ASN A 122 -2.69 -1.55 15.26
N GLY A 123 -2.96 -2.74 14.72
CA GLY A 123 -2.52 -4.02 15.28
C GLY A 123 -3.52 -4.69 16.23
N ASP A 124 -4.58 -3.98 16.65
CA ASP A 124 -5.65 -4.50 17.53
C ASP A 124 -7.06 -4.27 16.94
N SER A 125 -7.27 -3.12 16.31
CA SER A 125 -8.55 -2.73 15.74
C SER A 125 -8.40 -1.73 14.61
N VAL A 126 -9.48 -1.54 13.84
CA VAL A 126 -9.60 -0.40 12.93
C VAL A 126 -9.82 0.86 13.74
N VAL A 127 -9.13 1.91 13.36
CA VAL A 127 -9.22 3.25 13.96
C VAL A 127 -9.42 4.25 12.83
N LEU A 128 -10.30 5.21 13.09
CA LEU A 128 -10.58 6.30 12.17
C LEU A 128 -10.03 7.61 12.73
N TYR A 129 -9.49 8.43 11.84
CA TYR A 129 -9.06 9.79 12.11
C TYR A 129 -9.75 10.73 11.15
N GLN A 130 -10.36 11.75 11.67
CA GLN A 130 -10.98 12.81 10.87
C GLN A 130 -9.91 13.79 10.38
N ASN A 131 -9.99 14.17 9.12
CA ASN A 131 -9.16 15.21 8.54
C ASN A 131 -9.78 16.59 8.76
N ASN A 132 -9.27 17.31 9.75
CA ASN A 132 -9.70 18.68 10.09
C ASN A 132 -8.82 19.77 9.46
N GLY A 133 -7.89 19.39 8.59
CA GLY A 133 -6.96 20.32 7.95
C GLY A 133 -7.65 21.37 7.08
N GLN A 134 -7.06 22.57 6.99
CA GLN A 134 -7.57 23.66 6.16
C GLN A 134 -6.67 23.97 4.97
N THR A 135 -5.36 23.84 5.13
CA THR A 135 -4.34 24.10 4.10
C THR A 135 -3.40 22.91 3.90
N MET A 136 -3.45 21.96 4.80
CA MET A 136 -2.67 20.75 4.83
C MET A 136 -3.47 19.74 5.67
N PRO A 137 -3.46 18.45 5.34
CA PRO A 137 -4.16 17.44 6.11
C PRO A 137 -3.77 17.45 7.60
N SER A 138 -4.75 17.24 8.47
CA SER A 138 -4.53 17.16 9.93
C SER A 138 -5.51 16.14 10.52
N PHE A 139 -4.99 15.05 11.04
CA PHE A 139 -5.76 13.89 11.42
C PHE A 139 -6.02 13.80 12.92
N ASP A 140 -7.27 13.99 13.33
CA ASP A 140 -7.72 13.86 14.71
C ASP A 140 -8.43 12.52 14.94
N ARG A 141 -7.97 11.75 15.92
CA ARG A 141 -8.53 10.43 16.21
C ARG A 141 -9.98 10.50 16.69
N ILE A 142 -10.86 9.78 16.01
CA ILE A 142 -12.24 9.54 16.46
C ILE A 142 -12.23 8.57 17.65
N LYS A 143 -12.90 8.96 18.74
CA LYS A 143 -12.82 8.24 20.03
C LYS A 143 -13.73 7.03 20.13
N GLY A 144 -14.82 6.99 19.38
CA GLY A 144 -15.83 5.94 19.49
C GLY A 144 -16.22 5.34 18.14
N LEU A 145 -15.78 4.12 17.88
CA LEU A 145 -16.35 3.28 16.86
C LEU A 145 -17.22 2.23 17.55
N PHE A 146 -18.51 2.25 17.28
CA PHE A 146 -19.48 1.34 17.85
C PHE A 146 -20.04 0.43 16.77
N ALA A 147 -20.21 -0.84 17.08
CA ALA A 147 -20.85 -1.77 16.19
C ALA A 147 -21.85 -2.65 16.93
N PHE A 148 -22.96 -2.96 16.28
CA PHE A 148 -24.02 -3.80 16.81
C PHE A 148 -24.40 -4.85 15.77
N ASP A 149 -24.43 -6.11 16.19
CA ASP A 149 -24.89 -7.20 15.34
C ASP A 149 -26.43 -7.27 15.41
N ARG A 150 -27.08 -6.70 14.44
CA ARG A 150 -28.58 -6.76 14.33
C ARG A 150 -29.08 -8.13 13.94
N VAL A 151 -28.23 -8.98 13.35
CA VAL A 151 -28.61 -10.33 13.00
C VAL A 151 -28.73 -11.22 14.23
N ASN A 152 -27.81 -11.04 15.20
CA ASN A 152 -27.80 -11.84 16.45
C ASN A 152 -28.21 -11.03 17.68
N TYR A 153 -28.53 -9.76 17.55
CA TYR A 153 -28.92 -8.84 18.65
C TYR A 153 -27.89 -8.76 19.80
N VAL A 154 -26.60 -8.76 19.45
CA VAL A 154 -25.50 -8.65 20.43
C VAL A 154 -24.56 -7.52 20.06
N PRO A 155 -23.91 -6.89 21.05
CA PRO A 155 -22.81 -5.98 20.77
C PRO A 155 -21.69 -6.74 20.07
N PHE A 156 -21.19 -6.21 18.96
CA PHE A 156 -20.15 -6.84 18.16
C PHE A 156 -19.09 -5.79 17.79
N ASN A 157 -17.85 -6.17 17.84
CA ASN A 157 -16.77 -5.36 17.33
C ASN A 157 -16.20 -6.01 16.04
N PRO A 158 -16.70 -5.60 14.87
CA PRO A 158 -16.21 -6.16 13.61
C PRO A 158 -14.72 -5.86 13.39
N PHE A 159 -14.26 -4.75 13.95
CA PHE A 159 -12.90 -4.27 13.79
C PHE A 159 -11.87 -5.12 14.55
N LYS A 160 -12.26 -5.77 15.65
CA LYS A 160 -11.38 -6.67 16.39
C LYS A 160 -11.08 -7.98 15.65
N LYS A 161 -11.96 -8.42 14.74
CA LYS A 161 -11.77 -9.64 13.96
C LYS A 161 -10.85 -9.45 12.75
N LEU A 162 -10.63 -8.22 12.26
CA LEU A 162 -9.65 -7.96 11.21
C LEU A 162 -8.21 -8.34 11.64
N SER A 163 -7.93 -8.33 12.95
CA SER A 163 -6.64 -8.74 13.50
C SER A 163 -6.31 -10.21 13.25
N GLU A 164 -7.32 -11.05 13.02
CA GLU A 164 -7.13 -12.49 12.83
C GLU A 164 -6.84 -12.87 11.37
N ILE A 165 -6.97 -11.90 10.43
CA ILE A 165 -6.92 -12.19 9.00
C ILE A 165 -5.91 -11.25 8.32
N LYS A 166 -4.63 -11.60 8.46
CA LYS A 166 -3.56 -10.90 7.73
C LYS A 166 -3.82 -10.96 6.23
N GLY A 167 -3.68 -9.79 5.54
CA GLY A 167 -3.82 -9.67 4.09
C GLY A 167 -5.23 -9.65 3.53
N CYS A 168 -6.26 -9.75 4.35
CA CYS A 168 -7.61 -9.42 3.91
C CYS A 168 -7.79 -7.90 3.93
N LEU A 169 -8.15 -7.32 2.79
CA LEU A 169 -8.43 -5.90 2.66
C LEU A 169 -9.94 -5.69 2.57
N PRO A 170 -10.49 -4.82 3.42
CA PRO A 170 -11.92 -4.49 3.40
C PRO A 170 -12.26 -3.60 2.20
N ALA A 171 -13.54 -3.57 1.81
CA ALA A 171 -14.11 -2.48 1.05
C ALA A 171 -14.63 -1.40 2.00
N ILE A 172 -14.32 -0.15 1.71
CA ILE A 172 -14.73 1.04 2.46
C ILE A 172 -15.36 1.99 1.43
N VAL A 173 -16.70 2.01 1.35
CA VAL A 173 -17.44 2.76 0.34
C VAL A 173 -18.90 2.90 0.79
N ASP A 174 -19.61 3.92 0.31
CA ASP A 174 -21.06 4.04 0.46
C ASP A 174 -21.75 2.95 -0.38
N ILE A 175 -22.37 1.95 0.28
CA ILE A 175 -22.94 0.77 -0.38
C ILE A 175 -24.46 0.94 -0.61
N ASP A 176 -25.13 1.64 0.28
CA ASP A 176 -26.59 1.76 0.20
C ASP A 176 -27.07 3.11 -0.36
N GLY A 177 -26.13 4.01 -0.68
CA GLY A 177 -26.40 5.28 -1.36
C GLY A 177 -26.89 6.38 -0.43
N ASP A 178 -26.67 6.26 0.89
CA ASP A 178 -27.11 7.24 1.88
C ASP A 178 -26.07 8.33 2.21
N THR A 179 -24.93 8.30 1.51
CA THR A 179 -23.78 9.22 1.58
C THR A 179 -22.86 9.04 2.75
N ASP A 180 -23.12 8.11 3.66
CA ASP A 180 -22.13 7.75 4.66
C ASP A 180 -21.33 6.48 4.26
N ILE A 181 -20.10 6.40 4.71
CA ILE A 181 -19.19 5.33 4.31
C ILE A 181 -19.47 4.06 5.11
N ASP A 182 -19.79 3.01 4.39
CA ASP A 182 -19.98 1.66 4.89
C ASP A 182 -18.68 0.83 4.86
N PHE A 183 -18.79 -0.41 5.35
CA PHE A 183 -17.63 -1.26 5.52
C PHE A 183 -17.96 -2.73 5.26
N ILE A 184 -17.29 -3.36 4.28
CA ILE A 184 -17.38 -4.80 4.07
C ILE A 184 -16.12 -5.51 4.54
N THR A 185 -16.32 -6.55 5.34
CA THR A 185 -15.26 -7.45 5.78
C THR A 185 -15.54 -8.89 5.43
N ASN A 186 -14.50 -9.70 5.40
CA ASN A 186 -14.64 -11.16 5.35
C ASN A 186 -14.99 -11.73 6.73
N LEU A 187 -15.87 -12.74 6.77
CA LEU A 187 -16.39 -13.28 8.02
C LEU A 187 -15.35 -14.05 8.84
N ASN A 188 -14.45 -14.73 8.16
CA ASN A 188 -13.34 -15.45 8.80
C ASN A 188 -12.34 -16.00 7.76
N VAL A 189 -11.26 -16.57 8.30
CA VAL A 189 -10.09 -17.12 7.60
C VAL A 189 -10.39 -18.24 6.58
N THR A 190 -11.58 -18.80 6.60
CA THR A 190 -11.92 -20.03 5.84
C THR A 190 -13.12 -19.87 4.92
N GLY A 191 -13.80 -18.71 4.91
CA GLY A 191 -15.02 -18.51 4.14
C GLY A 191 -14.95 -17.33 3.18
N SER A 192 -15.66 -17.45 2.07
CA SER A 192 -15.91 -16.40 1.10
C SER A 192 -17.01 -15.43 1.52
N GLN A 193 -17.62 -15.69 2.69
CA GLN A 193 -18.75 -14.88 3.16
C GLN A 193 -18.28 -13.49 3.57
N MET A 194 -18.96 -12.48 3.02
CA MET A 194 -18.73 -11.08 3.30
C MET A 194 -19.77 -10.54 4.27
N ILE A 195 -19.33 -9.74 5.24
CA ILE A 195 -20.19 -9.07 6.21
C ILE A 195 -20.38 -7.63 5.79
N PHE A 196 -21.60 -7.23 5.59
CA PHE A 196 -21.95 -5.82 5.41
C PHE A 196 -22.21 -5.16 6.77
N ASN A 197 -21.34 -4.21 7.08
CA ASN A 197 -21.43 -3.33 8.24
C ASN A 197 -21.90 -1.96 7.74
N ARG A 198 -23.19 -1.70 7.86
CA ARG A 198 -23.79 -0.43 7.47
C ARG A 198 -23.44 0.63 8.48
N ASN A 199 -23.01 1.77 8.02
CA ASN A 199 -22.92 2.97 8.84
C ASN A 199 -24.34 3.47 9.13
N THR A 200 -24.64 3.85 10.35
CA THR A 200 -25.94 4.36 10.76
C THR A 200 -25.79 5.64 11.58
N THR A 201 -24.69 6.32 11.38
CA THR A 201 -24.36 7.54 12.12
C THR A 201 -25.30 8.67 11.74
N ILE A 202 -25.51 8.89 10.46
CA ILE A 202 -26.41 9.93 9.91
C ILE A 202 -27.87 9.59 10.25
N ASP A 203 -28.29 8.36 10.01
CA ASP A 203 -29.65 7.86 10.30
C ASP A 203 -30.09 8.07 11.76
N SER A 204 -29.13 8.00 12.67
CA SER A 204 -29.38 8.00 14.12
C SER A 204 -29.29 9.38 14.76
N ASN A 205 -29.04 10.46 14.00
CA ASN A 205 -28.68 11.78 14.52
C ASN A 205 -27.54 11.71 15.55
N PHE A 206 -26.65 10.76 15.40
CA PHE A 206 -25.44 10.63 16.20
C PHE A 206 -24.49 11.77 15.87
N GLN A 207 -23.75 12.22 16.88
CA GLN A 207 -22.68 13.18 16.66
C GLN A 207 -21.54 12.48 15.91
N LEU A 208 -20.96 13.12 14.91
CA LEU A 208 -19.84 12.59 14.12
C LEU A 208 -18.60 12.15 14.95
N GLU A 209 -18.59 12.49 16.25
CA GLU A 209 -17.57 12.02 17.20
C GLU A 209 -17.71 10.53 17.57
N ASN A 210 -18.86 9.90 17.27
CA ASN A 210 -19.18 8.52 17.59
C ASN A 210 -19.82 7.85 16.37
N ILE A 211 -19.02 7.10 15.63
CA ILE A 211 -19.50 6.39 14.45
C ILE A 211 -20.08 5.05 14.86
N LYS A 212 -21.25 4.75 14.31
CA LYS A 212 -21.97 3.54 14.62
C LYS A 212 -22.20 2.69 13.37
N PHE A 213 -21.74 1.45 13.44
CA PHE A 213 -22.01 0.45 12.42
C PHE A 213 -22.99 -0.61 12.91
N ASP A 214 -23.89 -1.01 12.06
CA ASP A 214 -24.76 -2.17 12.29
C ASP A 214 -24.46 -3.26 11.28
N ILE A 215 -24.23 -4.50 11.76
CA ILE A 215 -24.18 -5.64 10.84
C ILE A 215 -25.59 -5.91 10.34
N VAL A 216 -25.81 -5.71 9.06
CA VAL A 216 -27.13 -5.87 8.42
C VAL A 216 -27.19 -7.12 7.55
N ASP A 217 -26.08 -7.56 6.98
CA ASP A 217 -25.98 -8.79 6.21
C ASP A 217 -24.67 -9.52 6.53
N LYS A 218 -24.74 -10.83 6.74
CA LYS A 218 -23.57 -11.73 6.92
C LYS A 218 -23.28 -12.57 5.68
N CYS A 219 -23.96 -12.27 4.60
CA CYS A 219 -23.88 -12.98 3.34
C CYS A 219 -24.05 -11.99 2.19
N PHE A 220 -23.33 -10.89 2.25
CA PHE A 220 -23.43 -9.82 1.25
C PHE A 220 -23.20 -10.40 -0.15
N GLY A 221 -24.10 -10.03 -1.05
CA GLY A 221 -24.09 -10.43 -2.45
C GLY A 221 -24.37 -11.91 -2.73
N GLY A 222 -24.61 -12.76 -1.71
CA GLY A 222 -24.93 -14.18 -1.88
C GLY A 222 -23.78 -15.00 -2.47
N ILE A 223 -22.53 -14.66 -2.15
CA ILE A 223 -21.35 -15.42 -2.59
C ILE A 223 -21.00 -16.46 -1.52
N ASP A 224 -20.79 -17.70 -1.96
CA ASP A 224 -20.19 -18.75 -1.14
C ASP A 224 -19.12 -19.50 -1.95
N GLU A 225 -18.12 -20.05 -1.26
CA GLU A 225 -17.06 -20.84 -1.87
C GLU A 225 -17.06 -22.24 -1.26
N PHE A 226 -17.32 -23.22 -2.10
CA PHE A 226 -17.35 -24.61 -1.70
C PHE A 226 -16.38 -25.46 -2.53
N ASN A 227 -15.40 -26.07 -1.86
CA ASN A 227 -14.37 -26.90 -2.51
C ASN A 227 -13.60 -26.18 -3.64
N GLY A 228 -13.34 -24.89 -3.48
CA GLY A 228 -12.67 -24.07 -4.50
C GLY A 228 -13.57 -23.67 -5.68
N ASN A 229 -14.86 -23.91 -5.62
CA ASN A 229 -15.84 -23.40 -6.58
C ASN A 229 -16.60 -22.21 -5.97
N LEU A 230 -16.60 -21.09 -6.66
CA LEU A 230 -17.42 -19.95 -6.32
C LEU A 230 -18.86 -20.21 -6.72
N ILE A 231 -19.78 -19.96 -5.81
CA ILE A 231 -21.21 -20.08 -6.00
C ILE A 231 -21.79 -18.69 -5.80
N VAL A 232 -22.50 -18.18 -6.82
CA VAL A 232 -23.23 -16.92 -6.77
C VAL A 232 -24.70 -17.15 -6.52
N ASN A 233 -25.41 -16.14 -6.03
CA ASN A 233 -26.82 -16.19 -5.67
C ASN A 233 -27.15 -17.39 -4.75
N ALA A 234 -26.21 -17.72 -3.88
CA ALA A 234 -26.33 -18.85 -2.96
C ALA A 234 -27.02 -18.42 -1.66
N PRO A 235 -27.93 -19.22 -1.10
CA PRO A 235 -28.31 -19.05 0.29
C PRO A 235 -27.07 -19.40 1.15
N CYS A 236 -26.53 -18.42 1.84
CA CYS A 236 -25.44 -18.69 2.76
C CYS A 236 -25.92 -19.62 3.90
N TYR A 237 -25.58 -20.87 3.80
CA TYR A 237 -25.84 -21.84 4.87
C TYR A 237 -24.90 -21.55 6.03
N PHE A 238 -25.49 -21.23 7.17
CA PHE A 238 -24.76 -20.88 8.38
C PHE A 238 -23.66 -21.90 8.70
N TYR A 239 -22.49 -21.40 8.89
CA TYR A 239 -21.18 -22.03 9.01
C TYR A 239 -21.01 -23.06 10.14
N ASP A 240 -21.99 -23.28 11.02
CA ASP A 240 -21.88 -24.22 12.15
C ASP A 240 -21.76 -25.69 11.75
N ALA A 241 -22.10 -26.06 10.52
CA ALA A 241 -22.08 -27.45 10.06
C ALA A 241 -20.73 -27.94 9.50
N TYR A 242 -19.82 -27.05 9.13
CA TYR A 242 -18.58 -27.39 8.41
C TYR A 242 -17.30 -26.95 9.12
N LYS A 243 -17.16 -27.21 10.42
CA LYS A 243 -15.87 -27.10 11.11
C LYS A 243 -14.88 -28.16 10.63
N GLN A 244 -14.57 -28.19 9.35
CA GLN A 244 -13.43 -28.95 8.87
C GLN A 244 -12.20 -28.07 8.84
N LYS A 245 -11.20 -28.52 9.60
CA LYS A 245 -9.87 -27.92 9.77
C LYS A 245 -9.15 -27.76 8.43
N LYS A 246 -9.40 -26.69 7.67
CA LYS A 246 -8.47 -26.26 6.64
C LYS A 246 -7.45 -25.31 7.28
N LYS A 247 -6.19 -25.66 7.14
CA LYS A 247 -5.02 -25.02 7.75
C LYS A 247 -4.46 -23.84 6.92
N HIS A 248 -5.17 -23.39 5.89
CA HIS A 248 -4.69 -22.34 5.00
C HIS A 248 -5.52 -21.07 5.23
N VAL A 249 -4.81 -20.00 5.57
CA VAL A 249 -5.38 -18.66 5.61
C VAL A 249 -5.47 -18.20 4.17
N ALA A 250 -6.67 -18.19 3.59
CA ALA A 250 -6.89 -17.60 2.29
C ALA A 250 -6.97 -16.07 2.45
N THR A 251 -6.07 -15.35 1.85
CA THR A 251 -6.16 -13.88 1.75
C THR A 251 -7.24 -13.51 0.75
N LYS A 252 -8.02 -12.48 1.07
CA LYS A 252 -9.09 -11.99 0.22
C LYS A 252 -9.10 -10.47 0.23
N THR A 253 -9.21 -9.90 -0.95
CA THR A 253 -9.31 -8.46 -1.13
C THR A 253 -10.63 -8.13 -1.82
N ILE A 254 -11.21 -7.02 -1.47
CA ILE A 254 -12.54 -6.61 -1.91
C ILE A 254 -12.45 -5.19 -2.43
N LEU A 255 -12.91 -4.96 -3.67
CA LEU A 255 -13.15 -3.65 -4.22
C LEU A 255 -14.58 -3.60 -4.77
N LEU A 256 -15.34 -2.59 -4.37
CA LEU A 256 -16.68 -2.32 -4.89
C LEU A 256 -16.67 -1.04 -5.70
N PHE A 257 -17.29 -1.07 -6.87
CA PHE A 257 -17.47 0.06 -7.77
C PHE A 257 -18.62 -0.22 -8.72
N ASP A 258 -19.25 0.80 -9.24
CA ASP A 258 -20.33 0.71 -10.24
C ASP A 258 -19.68 0.60 -11.62
N GLU A 259 -19.67 -0.60 -12.24
CA GLU A 259 -18.93 -0.85 -13.48
C GLU A 259 -19.75 -0.41 -14.71
N ASP A 260 -21.07 -0.54 -14.67
CA ASP A 260 -21.94 -0.21 -15.81
C ASP A 260 -22.87 0.99 -15.56
N ALA A 261 -22.65 1.72 -14.45
CA ALA A 261 -23.37 2.92 -14.08
C ALA A 261 -24.88 2.73 -13.91
N ASP A 262 -25.31 1.56 -13.45
CA ASP A 262 -26.71 1.27 -13.16
C ASP A 262 -27.14 1.69 -11.74
N GLY A 263 -26.16 2.12 -10.90
CA GLY A 263 -26.35 2.65 -9.56
C GLY A 263 -26.24 1.61 -8.46
N ASP A 264 -25.93 0.35 -8.78
CA ASP A 264 -25.50 -0.62 -7.78
C ASP A 264 -23.98 -0.90 -7.88
N LEU A 265 -23.39 -1.45 -6.83
CA LEU A 265 -21.96 -1.68 -6.82
C LEU A 265 -21.62 -3.11 -7.19
N ASP A 266 -20.81 -3.26 -8.22
CA ASP A 266 -20.20 -4.50 -8.63
C ASP A 266 -18.97 -4.83 -7.76
N LEU A 267 -18.44 -6.04 -7.88
CA LEU A 267 -17.37 -6.53 -7.04
C LEU A 267 -16.18 -7.06 -7.85
N LEU A 268 -15.01 -6.50 -7.60
CA LEU A 268 -13.75 -7.19 -7.84
C LEU A 268 -13.31 -7.90 -6.56
N PHE A 269 -13.00 -9.18 -6.69
CA PHE A 269 -12.66 -10.04 -5.58
C PHE A 269 -11.32 -10.75 -5.83
N GLY A 270 -10.31 -10.42 -5.03
CA GLY A 270 -9.02 -11.08 -5.05
C GLY A 270 -9.01 -12.32 -4.15
N SER A 271 -8.51 -13.45 -4.66
CA SER A 271 -8.46 -14.73 -3.94
C SER A 271 -7.10 -15.39 -4.02
N SER A 272 -6.62 -15.92 -2.89
CA SER A 272 -5.40 -16.72 -2.80
C SER A 272 -5.62 -18.22 -3.07
N GLU A 273 -6.84 -18.67 -3.30
CA GLU A 273 -7.13 -20.10 -3.48
C GLU A 273 -6.86 -20.62 -4.89
N ARG A 274 -6.63 -19.73 -5.85
CA ARG A 274 -6.35 -20.11 -7.26
C ARG A 274 -5.13 -19.38 -7.81
N SER A 275 -4.23 -20.15 -8.37
CA SER A 275 -2.97 -19.67 -8.95
C SER A 275 -3.09 -19.17 -10.39
N THR A 276 -4.16 -19.46 -11.11
CA THR A 276 -4.29 -19.16 -12.55
C THR A 276 -5.09 -17.90 -12.84
N ASN A 277 -5.96 -17.47 -11.93
CA ASN A 277 -6.67 -16.19 -12.05
C ASN A 277 -6.99 -15.67 -10.64
N PRO A 278 -6.23 -14.69 -10.14
CA PRO A 278 -6.37 -14.22 -8.77
C PRO A 278 -7.50 -13.21 -8.56
N VAL A 279 -8.13 -12.70 -9.61
CA VAL A 279 -9.19 -11.68 -9.55
C VAL A 279 -10.43 -12.15 -10.28
N TYR A 280 -11.57 -12.04 -9.62
CA TYR A 280 -12.89 -12.34 -10.16
C TYR A 280 -13.73 -11.08 -10.19
N PHE A 281 -14.46 -10.85 -11.25
CA PHE A 281 -15.47 -9.82 -11.34
C PHE A 281 -16.86 -10.42 -11.15
N PHE A 282 -17.66 -9.78 -10.29
CA PHE A 282 -19.04 -10.19 -10.02
C PHE A 282 -19.97 -9.04 -10.36
N ARG A 283 -20.92 -9.32 -11.24
CA ARG A 283 -21.99 -8.38 -11.60
C ARG A 283 -23.09 -8.41 -10.53
N ASN A 284 -23.40 -7.26 -9.94
CA ASN A 284 -24.55 -7.09 -9.08
C ASN A 284 -25.83 -7.06 -9.95
N GLY A 285 -26.94 -7.37 -9.40
CA GLY A 285 -28.23 -7.38 -10.10
C GLY A 285 -29.31 -6.71 -9.27
N LYS A 286 -28.95 -5.91 -8.30
CA LYS A 286 -29.89 -5.20 -7.46
C LYS A 286 -30.70 -4.20 -8.28
N ALA A 287 -30.03 -3.38 -9.10
CA ALA A 287 -30.68 -2.41 -9.96
C ALA A 287 -31.40 -3.07 -11.14
N ASP A 288 -30.76 -3.97 -11.86
CA ASP A 288 -31.26 -4.68 -13.02
C ASP A 288 -32.58 -5.43 -12.75
N LEU A 289 -32.67 -6.07 -11.60
CA LEU A 289 -33.81 -6.93 -11.23
C LEU A 289 -34.70 -6.32 -10.15
N GLU A 290 -34.48 -5.05 -9.79
CA GLU A 290 -35.17 -4.35 -8.71
C GLU A 290 -35.18 -5.16 -7.40
N TYR A 291 -34.03 -5.77 -7.06
CA TYR A 291 -33.91 -6.53 -5.84
C TYR A 291 -33.83 -5.59 -4.63
N TYR A 292 -34.32 -6.06 -3.50
CA TYR A 292 -34.28 -5.29 -2.26
C TYR A 292 -32.90 -5.32 -1.57
N LYS A 293 -31.97 -6.15 -2.06
CA LYS A 293 -30.60 -6.27 -1.54
C LYS A 293 -29.62 -6.62 -2.66
N ASP A 294 -28.36 -6.33 -2.43
CA ASP A 294 -27.29 -6.68 -3.32
C ASP A 294 -27.20 -8.20 -3.51
N THR A 295 -27.13 -8.62 -4.77
CA THR A 295 -27.12 -10.02 -5.15
C THR A 295 -26.31 -10.20 -6.42
N PHE A 296 -25.19 -10.85 -6.33
CA PHE A 296 -24.34 -11.11 -7.49
C PHE A 296 -24.94 -12.24 -8.36
N LEU A 297 -25.18 -11.93 -9.62
CA LEU A 297 -25.86 -12.81 -10.58
C LEU A 297 -24.90 -13.66 -11.40
N SER A 298 -23.73 -13.14 -11.68
CA SER A 298 -22.73 -13.78 -12.50
C SER A 298 -21.33 -13.54 -11.96
N VAL A 299 -20.39 -14.39 -12.36
CA VAL A 299 -18.98 -14.24 -12.10
C VAL A 299 -18.21 -14.36 -13.40
N ASP A 300 -17.39 -13.37 -13.69
CA ASP A 300 -16.36 -13.44 -14.72
C ASP A 300 -15.01 -13.77 -14.07
N THR A 301 -14.52 -14.95 -14.39
CA THR A 301 -13.22 -15.44 -13.92
C THR A 301 -12.09 -15.08 -14.89
N ALA A 302 -12.39 -14.32 -15.94
CA ALA A 302 -11.49 -14.00 -17.03
C ALA A 302 -11.32 -12.49 -17.25
N TYR A 303 -11.81 -11.65 -16.35
CA TYR A 303 -11.87 -10.20 -16.48
C TYR A 303 -10.51 -9.55 -16.84
N PHE A 304 -9.41 -10.07 -16.31
CA PHE A 304 -8.05 -9.60 -16.60
C PHE A 304 -7.12 -10.68 -17.20
N THR A 305 -7.63 -11.62 -17.99
CA THR A 305 -6.98 -12.89 -18.31
C THR A 305 -5.62 -12.84 -19.00
N SER A 306 -5.34 -11.83 -19.78
CA SER A 306 -4.12 -11.84 -20.63
C SER A 306 -2.88 -11.26 -19.92
N ILE A 307 -3.06 -10.52 -18.85
CA ILE A 307 -2.00 -9.73 -18.21
C ILE A 307 -1.67 -10.27 -16.83
N ILE A 308 -2.66 -10.69 -16.06
CA ILE A 308 -2.50 -11.07 -14.65
C ILE A 308 -1.86 -12.46 -14.51
N GLU A 309 -2.16 -13.41 -15.38
CA GLU A 309 -1.68 -14.81 -15.24
C GLU A 309 -0.15 -14.96 -15.19
N SER A 310 0.60 -14.00 -15.73
CA SER A 310 2.05 -14.04 -15.75
C SER A 310 2.76 -13.12 -14.77
N GLN A 311 2.03 -12.23 -14.09
CA GLN A 311 2.65 -11.08 -13.42
C GLN A 311 2.22 -10.81 -11.99
N LEU A 312 1.05 -11.26 -11.53
CA LEU A 312 0.64 -11.01 -10.15
C LEU A 312 0.60 -12.27 -9.30
N PRO A 313 1.07 -12.16 -8.06
CA PRO A 313 0.80 -13.17 -7.05
C PRO A 313 -0.69 -13.18 -6.71
N VAL A 314 -1.09 -14.21 -6.04
CA VAL A 314 -2.46 -14.46 -5.60
C VAL A 314 -3.02 -13.36 -4.69
N SER A 315 -4.31 -13.04 -4.83
CA SER A 315 -5.05 -12.08 -4.01
C SER A 315 -4.46 -10.66 -3.99
N PRO A 316 -4.34 -9.98 -5.14
CA PRO A 316 -3.73 -8.65 -5.22
C PRO A 316 -4.52 -7.64 -4.38
N ALA A 317 -3.81 -6.68 -3.78
CA ALA A 317 -4.45 -5.48 -3.27
C ALA A 317 -4.98 -4.66 -4.43
N MET A 318 -6.17 -4.10 -4.28
CA MET A 318 -6.84 -3.30 -5.30
C MET A 318 -7.04 -1.89 -4.78
N SER A 319 -6.54 -0.89 -5.51
CA SER A 319 -6.71 0.52 -5.21
C SER A 319 -7.44 1.21 -6.37
N TYR A 320 -8.49 1.96 -6.06
CA TYR A 320 -9.32 2.67 -7.03
C TYR A 320 -9.15 4.16 -6.84
N VAL A 321 -8.25 4.75 -7.61
CA VAL A 321 -7.70 6.11 -7.44
C VAL A 321 -7.56 6.79 -8.80
N ASP A 322 -7.76 8.10 -8.86
CA ASP A 322 -7.51 8.91 -10.05
C ASP A 322 -6.02 9.27 -10.10
N VAL A 323 -5.26 8.65 -11.01
CA VAL A 323 -3.81 8.88 -11.12
C VAL A 323 -3.43 9.82 -12.25
N ASN A 324 -4.33 10.07 -13.19
CA ASN A 324 -4.09 10.98 -14.30
C ASN A 324 -4.79 12.33 -14.15
N LEU A 325 -5.59 12.49 -13.07
CA LEU A 325 -6.36 13.68 -12.71
C LEU A 325 -7.38 14.09 -13.77
N ASP A 326 -8.00 13.12 -14.43
CA ASP A 326 -9.07 13.36 -15.41
C ASP A 326 -10.48 13.35 -14.78
N GLY A 327 -10.57 13.02 -13.49
CA GLY A 327 -11.80 12.98 -12.71
C GLY A 327 -12.48 11.61 -12.70
N VAL A 328 -11.87 10.61 -13.33
CA VAL A 328 -12.30 9.20 -13.30
C VAL A 328 -11.28 8.39 -12.53
N LYS A 329 -11.73 7.44 -11.74
CA LYS A 329 -10.78 6.61 -10.96
C LYS A 329 -10.23 5.48 -11.81
N ASP A 330 -8.92 5.30 -11.71
CA ASP A 330 -8.15 4.22 -12.30
C ASP A 330 -8.00 3.05 -11.32
N LEU A 331 -7.56 1.90 -11.82
CA LEU A 331 -7.32 0.71 -11.00
C LEU A 331 -5.83 0.39 -10.91
N ILE A 332 -5.34 0.23 -9.68
CA ILE A 332 -4.01 -0.31 -9.42
C ILE A 332 -4.14 -1.66 -8.73
N LEU A 333 -3.54 -2.68 -9.33
CA LEU A 333 -3.41 -4.01 -8.73
C LEU A 333 -1.99 -4.18 -8.17
N SER A 334 -1.88 -4.42 -6.87
CA SER A 334 -0.59 -4.51 -6.18
C SER A 334 -0.40 -5.86 -5.49
N THR A 335 0.85 -6.21 -5.21
CA THR A 335 1.15 -7.39 -4.42
C THR A 335 0.55 -7.31 -3.01
N ASN A 336 0.01 -8.43 -2.52
CA ASN A 336 -0.62 -8.52 -1.20
C ASN A 336 -0.25 -9.83 -0.47
N GLU A 337 0.94 -10.34 -0.68
CA GLU A 337 1.31 -11.65 -0.20
C GLU A 337 1.77 -11.65 1.25
N ILE A 338 1.28 -12.61 2.05
CA ILE A 338 1.63 -12.76 3.46
C ILE A 338 2.62 -13.89 3.69
N ASP A 339 2.53 -14.95 2.91
CA ASP A 339 3.34 -16.15 3.09
C ASP A 339 4.39 -16.30 1.99
N LYS A 340 5.59 -15.83 2.29
CA LYS A 340 6.77 -15.94 1.40
C LYS A 340 7.19 -17.37 1.09
N SER A 341 6.63 -18.38 1.76
CA SER A 341 7.07 -19.77 1.62
C SER A 341 6.38 -20.53 0.50
N SER A 342 5.23 -20.08 0.03
CA SER A 342 4.36 -20.87 -0.85
C SER A 342 4.38 -20.41 -2.31
N TYR A 343 4.72 -19.14 -2.59
CA TYR A 343 4.74 -18.56 -3.93
C TYR A 343 5.90 -17.58 -4.09
N PRO A 344 6.51 -17.44 -5.27
CA PRO A 344 7.52 -16.43 -5.52
C PRO A 344 6.89 -15.04 -5.43
N ILE A 345 7.51 -14.15 -4.66
CA ILE A 345 7.07 -12.77 -4.47
C ILE A 345 7.54 -11.93 -5.64
N MET A 346 6.67 -11.09 -6.18
CA MET A 346 7.08 -10.03 -7.08
C MET A 346 7.65 -8.88 -6.25
N GLU A 347 8.97 -8.76 -6.25
CA GLU A 347 9.69 -7.69 -5.56
C GLU A 347 9.92 -6.47 -6.47
N ARG A 348 9.65 -6.63 -7.77
CA ARG A 348 9.62 -5.57 -8.79
C ARG A 348 8.38 -5.76 -9.65
N ASN A 349 7.92 -4.73 -10.35
CA ASN A 349 6.69 -4.78 -11.15
C ASN A 349 5.47 -5.20 -10.30
N ASN A 350 5.37 -4.61 -9.13
CA ASN A 350 4.39 -4.99 -8.12
C ASN A 350 3.19 -4.02 -8.03
N SER A 351 3.07 -3.10 -9.00
CA SER A 351 2.01 -2.10 -9.08
C SER A 351 1.53 -1.98 -10.52
N ILE A 352 0.56 -2.79 -10.90
CA ILE A 352 -0.01 -2.79 -12.26
C ILE A 352 -1.09 -1.74 -12.35
N LEU A 353 -0.91 -0.78 -13.26
CA LEU A 353 -1.85 0.29 -13.52
C LEU A 353 -2.72 -0.03 -14.72
N PHE A 354 -4.01 0.13 -14.53
CA PHE A 354 -5.02 0.21 -15.58
C PHE A 354 -5.66 1.59 -15.53
N ILE A 355 -5.58 2.31 -16.62
CA ILE A 355 -6.30 3.58 -16.80
C ILE A 355 -7.76 3.28 -17.13
N ASN A 356 -8.66 3.99 -16.52
CA ASN A 356 -10.07 3.95 -16.89
C ASN A 356 -10.30 4.91 -18.06
N ASP A 357 -10.41 4.35 -19.27
CA ASP A 357 -10.62 5.11 -20.51
C ASP A 357 -12.12 5.34 -20.80
N GLY A 358 -12.97 4.88 -19.88
CA GLY A 358 -14.41 5.06 -19.93
C GLY A 358 -14.83 6.51 -19.65
N LEU A 359 -15.97 6.89 -20.18
CA LEU A 359 -16.67 8.09 -19.74
C LEU A 359 -17.24 7.80 -18.33
N THR A 360 -17.54 8.83 -17.56
CA THR A 360 -18.03 8.76 -16.17
C THR A 360 -19.19 7.78 -15.88
N ASN A 361 -19.75 7.15 -16.91
CA ASN A 361 -20.89 6.25 -16.84
C ASN A 361 -20.60 4.83 -17.34
N ASP A 362 -19.33 4.48 -17.59
CA ASP A 362 -18.98 3.14 -18.06
C ASP A 362 -17.50 2.94 -17.78
N VAL A 363 -17.14 1.90 -17.05
CA VAL A 363 -15.77 1.64 -16.67
C VAL A 363 -15.09 0.79 -17.73
N ASP A 364 -14.00 1.30 -18.32
CA ASP A 364 -13.16 0.58 -19.28
C ASP A 364 -11.70 0.61 -18.86
N PHE A 365 -11.25 -0.41 -18.15
CA PHE A 365 -9.89 -0.54 -17.69
C PHE A 365 -8.93 -0.97 -18.77
N VAL A 366 -8.07 -0.06 -19.22
CA VAL A 366 -7.03 -0.31 -20.21
C VAL A 366 -5.68 -0.44 -19.51
N PHE A 367 -4.96 -1.53 -19.77
CA PHE A 367 -3.63 -1.72 -19.22
C PHE A 367 -2.67 -0.62 -19.69
N GLU A 368 -1.99 0.01 -18.75
CA GLU A 368 -0.98 1.05 -19.03
C GLU A 368 0.44 0.54 -18.74
N GLN A 369 0.73 0.10 -17.51
CA GLN A 369 2.08 -0.35 -17.12
C GLN A 369 2.04 -1.29 -15.92
N ASN A 370 3.14 -2.02 -15.69
CA ASN A 370 3.24 -3.02 -14.61
C ASN A 370 4.13 -2.60 -13.43
N ASP A 371 4.64 -1.38 -13.44
CA ASP A 371 5.62 -0.86 -12.49
C ASP A 371 5.33 0.59 -12.07
N PHE A 372 4.04 0.94 -11.98
CA PHE A 372 3.60 2.29 -11.61
C PHE A 372 4.30 2.79 -10.34
N LEU A 373 4.93 3.95 -10.41
CA LEU A 373 5.89 4.55 -9.50
C LEU A 373 7.21 3.75 -9.36
N VAL A 374 7.14 2.42 -9.25
CA VAL A 374 8.32 1.57 -9.01
C VAL A 374 9.33 1.65 -10.13
N GLY A 375 8.87 1.83 -11.37
CA GLY A 375 9.73 2.02 -12.54
C GLY A 375 10.64 3.23 -12.46
N ASP A 376 10.24 4.24 -11.67
CA ASP A 376 10.99 5.47 -11.43
C ASP A 376 11.78 5.46 -10.10
N MET A 377 11.85 4.31 -9.41
CA MET A 377 12.55 4.11 -8.15
C MET A 377 13.86 3.33 -8.34
N ILE A 378 14.75 3.42 -7.36
CA ILE A 378 15.85 2.46 -7.23
C ILE A 378 15.32 1.24 -6.48
N ASP A 379 14.85 0.25 -7.24
CA ASP A 379 14.34 -1.01 -6.72
C ASP A 379 14.99 -2.20 -7.45
N TYR A 380 15.78 -2.95 -6.73
CA TYR A 380 16.47 -4.16 -7.22
C TYR A 380 16.06 -5.42 -6.46
N GLY A 381 14.95 -5.36 -5.71
CA GLY A 381 14.46 -6.44 -4.88
C GLY A 381 14.78 -6.24 -3.40
N SER A 382 14.79 -7.32 -2.62
CA SER A 382 14.95 -7.25 -1.18
C SER A 382 16.42 -7.24 -0.72
N GLY A 383 16.63 -6.83 0.54
CA GLY A 383 17.91 -7.00 1.23
C GLY A 383 19.00 -6.01 0.84
N CYS A 384 18.66 -4.74 0.67
CA CYS A 384 19.62 -3.70 0.32
C CYS A 384 20.65 -3.46 1.44
N SER A 385 21.96 -3.54 1.09
CA SER A 385 23.09 -3.24 1.96
C SER A 385 24.04 -2.27 1.26
N PRO A 386 23.90 -0.93 1.49
CA PRO A 386 24.71 0.08 0.82
C PRO A 386 26.09 0.23 1.46
N SER A 387 27.08 0.56 0.64
CA SER A 387 28.43 0.97 1.02
C SER A 387 28.92 2.09 0.11
N PHE A 388 29.66 3.03 0.68
CA PHE A 388 30.29 4.10 -0.07
C PHE A 388 31.80 3.86 -0.14
N VAL A 389 32.38 4.08 -1.30
CA VAL A 389 33.81 3.89 -1.58
C VAL A 389 34.18 4.71 -2.81
N ASP A 390 35.39 5.28 -2.83
CA ASP A 390 35.96 5.92 -4.01
C ASP A 390 36.65 4.81 -4.85
N LEU A 391 35.95 4.31 -5.89
CA LEU A 391 36.40 3.18 -6.69
C LEU A 391 37.28 3.57 -7.88
N ASP A 392 37.11 4.78 -8.39
CA ASP A 392 37.85 5.26 -9.55
C ASP A 392 38.98 6.23 -9.15
N ASN A 393 39.12 6.48 -7.84
CA ASN A 393 40.16 7.32 -7.25
C ASN A 393 40.13 8.78 -7.72
N ASP A 394 38.93 9.34 -7.91
CA ASP A 394 38.72 10.71 -8.32
C ASP A 394 38.53 11.67 -7.13
N GLY A 395 38.38 11.16 -5.90
CA GLY A 395 38.31 11.89 -4.63
C GLY A 395 36.91 12.11 -4.13
N ASP A 396 35.89 11.53 -4.77
CA ASP A 396 34.55 11.45 -4.22
C ASP A 396 34.10 10.00 -3.99
N GLN A 397 32.93 9.81 -3.38
CA GLN A 397 32.48 8.46 -3.01
C GLN A 397 31.38 7.98 -3.94
N ASP A 398 31.61 6.80 -4.48
CA ASP A 398 30.64 6.03 -5.24
C ASP A 398 29.70 5.23 -4.31
N LEU A 399 28.59 4.78 -4.87
CA LEU A 399 27.64 3.94 -4.17
C LEU A 399 27.64 2.52 -4.74
N ILE A 400 27.93 1.55 -3.88
CA ILE A 400 27.69 0.14 -4.15
C ILE A 400 26.72 -0.40 -3.13
N PHE A 401 25.72 -1.16 -3.60
CA PHE A 401 24.88 -1.91 -2.68
C PHE A 401 24.67 -3.34 -3.14
N ALA A 402 24.59 -4.24 -2.16
CA ALA A 402 24.15 -5.60 -2.38
C ALA A 402 22.63 -5.70 -2.30
N THR A 403 22.06 -6.62 -3.07
CA THR A 403 20.65 -6.95 -3.03
C THR A 403 20.45 -8.45 -3.21
N SER A 404 19.38 -8.98 -2.64
CA SER A 404 19.02 -10.42 -2.71
C SER A 404 18.32 -10.84 -3.99
N GLY A 405 18.24 -9.93 -4.97
CA GLY A 405 17.64 -10.22 -6.28
C GLY A 405 16.12 -10.34 -6.29
N ASN A 406 15.60 -10.54 -7.48
CA ASN A 406 14.18 -10.68 -7.72
C ASN A 406 13.81 -12.17 -7.81
N HIS A 407 13.15 -12.68 -6.79
CA HIS A 407 12.83 -14.11 -6.65
C HIS A 407 11.81 -14.61 -7.67
N TYR A 408 11.04 -13.74 -8.29
CA TYR A 408 9.91 -14.16 -9.14
C TYR A 408 10.27 -14.52 -10.57
N VAL A 409 11.10 -13.69 -11.23
CA VAL A 409 11.25 -13.77 -12.70
C VAL A 409 12.11 -14.93 -13.16
N THR A 410 13.10 -15.33 -12.37
CA THR A 410 14.10 -16.32 -12.81
C THR A 410 14.21 -17.54 -11.92
N GLY A 411 13.56 -17.53 -10.74
CA GLY A 411 13.86 -18.53 -9.69
C GLY A 411 15.29 -18.40 -9.16
N ASP A 412 16.07 -17.43 -9.66
CA ASP A 412 17.42 -17.14 -9.21
C ASP A 412 17.36 -16.19 -8.02
N THR A 413 17.77 -16.69 -6.86
CA THR A 413 17.84 -15.96 -5.61
C THR A 413 19.27 -15.53 -5.28
N SER A 414 20.13 -15.46 -6.28
CA SER A 414 21.53 -15.05 -6.09
C SER A 414 21.61 -13.57 -5.70
N ASP A 415 22.41 -13.27 -4.72
CA ASP A 415 22.73 -11.90 -4.39
C ASP A 415 23.67 -11.31 -5.45
N PHE A 416 23.58 -10.02 -5.64
CA PHE A 416 24.45 -9.30 -6.57
C PHE A 416 24.73 -7.90 -6.08
N LEU A 417 25.70 -7.23 -6.70
CA LEU A 417 26.06 -5.86 -6.43
C LEU A 417 25.57 -4.95 -7.55
N VAL A 418 25.11 -3.78 -7.18
CA VAL A 418 24.75 -2.68 -8.07
C VAL A 418 25.73 -1.54 -7.82
N TYR A 419 26.31 -1.00 -8.89
CA TYR A 419 27.30 0.06 -8.83
C TYR A 419 26.80 1.34 -9.48
N PHE A 420 26.76 2.40 -8.70
CA PHE A 420 26.53 3.75 -9.14
C PHE A 420 27.82 4.56 -8.94
N GLU A 421 28.39 5.09 -10.02
CA GLU A 421 29.50 6.02 -9.99
C GLU A 421 29.01 7.43 -9.70
N ASN A 422 29.68 8.15 -8.82
CA ASN A 422 29.42 9.55 -8.58
C ASN A 422 30.12 10.39 -9.65
N LYS A 423 29.38 10.93 -10.58
CA LYS A 423 29.86 11.85 -11.64
C LYS A 423 29.89 13.31 -11.22
N GLY A 424 29.53 13.60 -9.97
CA GLY A 424 29.40 14.93 -9.45
C GLY A 424 30.63 15.38 -8.66
N SER A 425 30.44 15.50 -7.35
CA SER A 425 31.51 15.82 -6.40
C SER A 425 31.13 15.36 -5.01
N SER A 426 32.08 15.31 -4.09
CA SER A 426 31.82 14.96 -2.67
C SER A 426 30.78 15.86 -1.97
N SER A 427 30.52 17.07 -2.49
CA SER A 427 29.54 18.01 -1.93
C SER A 427 28.23 18.11 -2.71
N LEU A 428 28.21 17.66 -3.95
CA LEU A 428 27.04 17.61 -4.82
C LEU A 428 27.10 16.31 -5.64
N PRO A 429 26.70 15.18 -5.05
CA PRO A 429 26.74 13.89 -5.73
C PRO A 429 25.76 13.81 -6.90
N ASP A 430 26.19 13.16 -7.98
CA ASP A 430 25.41 12.88 -9.19
C ASP A 430 25.65 11.42 -9.59
N PHE A 431 24.92 10.51 -8.98
CA PHE A 431 25.13 9.07 -9.13
C PHE A 431 24.57 8.55 -10.44
N GLN A 432 25.41 7.93 -11.27
CA GLN A 432 25.01 7.25 -12.49
C GLN A 432 25.19 5.74 -12.34
N LEU A 433 24.14 4.96 -12.63
CA LEU A 433 24.25 3.51 -12.70
C LEU A 433 25.26 3.13 -13.80
N LEU A 434 26.29 2.38 -13.42
CA LEU A 434 27.26 1.83 -14.36
C LEU A 434 27.09 0.33 -14.57
N ASP A 435 26.78 -0.41 -13.52
CA ASP A 435 26.66 -1.88 -13.61
C ASP A 435 25.63 -2.39 -12.59
N ASP A 436 24.60 -3.08 -13.04
CA ASP A 436 23.59 -3.70 -12.23
C ASP A 436 23.89 -5.16 -11.83
N ASN A 437 25.11 -5.60 -12.13
CA ASN A 437 25.64 -6.93 -11.77
C ASN A 437 27.16 -6.87 -11.55
N TYR A 438 27.60 -5.85 -10.81
CA TYR A 438 29.01 -5.58 -10.59
C TYR A 438 29.75 -6.83 -10.11
N LEU A 439 30.95 -7.08 -10.66
CA LEU A 439 31.75 -8.29 -10.50
C LEU A 439 31.06 -9.58 -10.99
N ASN A 440 29.97 -9.48 -11.72
CA ASN A 440 29.20 -10.62 -12.25
C ASN A 440 28.81 -11.64 -11.16
N LEU A 441 28.36 -11.16 -10.00
CA LEU A 441 28.05 -12.02 -8.85
C LEU A 441 26.82 -12.88 -9.06
N LYS A 442 25.84 -12.46 -9.86
CA LYS A 442 24.68 -13.29 -10.23
C LYS A 442 25.09 -14.67 -10.72
N SER A 443 26.18 -14.76 -11.50
CA SER A 443 26.71 -16.03 -12.03
C SER A 443 27.38 -16.92 -10.99
N LYS A 444 27.63 -16.40 -9.78
CA LYS A 444 28.32 -17.13 -8.70
C LYS A 444 27.37 -17.82 -7.74
N HIS A 445 26.05 -17.54 -7.82
CA HIS A 445 25.02 -18.12 -6.97
C HIS A 445 25.32 -18.01 -5.46
N ILE A 446 25.86 -16.87 -5.04
CA ILE A 446 26.17 -16.58 -3.63
C ILE A 446 25.02 -15.89 -2.96
N LYS A 447 24.99 -15.93 -1.60
CA LYS A 447 23.97 -15.30 -0.76
C LYS A 447 24.59 -14.66 0.46
N GLY A 448 23.90 -13.66 1.03
CA GLY A 448 24.33 -12.94 2.22
C GLY A 448 25.47 -11.98 1.92
N VAL A 449 25.49 -11.39 0.71
CA VAL A 449 26.53 -10.43 0.31
C VAL A 449 26.31 -9.12 1.07
N MET A 450 27.36 -8.67 1.75
CA MET A 450 27.43 -7.36 2.43
C MET A 450 28.75 -6.72 2.05
N PRO A 451 28.79 -5.75 1.13
CA PRO A 451 30.02 -5.14 0.66
C PRO A 451 30.67 -4.31 1.79
N THR A 452 31.97 -4.42 1.91
CA THR A 452 32.80 -3.58 2.78
C THR A 452 34.12 -3.38 2.07
N PHE A 453 34.58 -2.16 2.03
CA PHE A 453 35.78 -1.75 1.31
C PHE A 453 36.82 -1.23 2.29
N ALA A 454 38.06 -1.53 2.06
CA ALA A 454 39.21 -1.02 2.84
C ALA A 454 40.49 -1.16 2.01
N ASP A 455 41.30 -0.14 2.02
CA ASP A 455 42.68 -0.21 1.54
C ASP A 455 43.48 -1.17 2.45
N ILE A 456 43.85 -2.33 1.91
CA ILE A 456 44.45 -3.42 2.67
C ILE A 456 45.98 -3.31 2.70
N ASP A 457 46.60 -2.79 1.67
CA ASP A 457 48.03 -2.71 1.52
C ASP A 457 48.63 -1.30 1.60
N GLY A 458 47.75 -0.29 1.72
CA GLY A 458 48.11 1.10 1.99
C GLY A 458 48.59 1.86 0.76
N ASP A 459 48.10 1.45 -0.43
CA ASP A 459 48.44 2.12 -1.70
C ASP A 459 47.31 3.06 -2.21
N ASN A 460 46.25 3.20 -1.42
CA ASN A 460 45.05 4.05 -1.63
C ASN A 460 44.09 3.56 -2.75
N ASP A 461 44.03 2.26 -2.99
CA ASP A 461 43.00 1.66 -3.90
C ASP A 461 42.17 0.55 -3.24
#